data_3351229af4d427c83723ab93f663e00f
#
_entry.id   3351229af4d427c83723ab93f663e00f
#
_cell.length_a   1.000
_cell.length_b   1.000
_cell.length_c   1.000
_cell.angle_alpha   90.00
_cell.angle_beta   90.00
_cell.angle_gamma   90.00
#
_symmetry.space_group_name_H-M   'P 1'
#
loop_
_entity.id
_entity.type
_entity.pdbx_description
1 polymer ?
#
loop_
_entity_poly.entity_id
_entity_poly.type
_entity_poly.pdbx_seq_one_letter_code
_entity_poly.pdbx_strand_id
1 'polypeptide(L)'
;MSWGAMHSNNYQNKIQKECSFTRFPILCVQTLMGFESTKHQQHIHLMSALVNKSIAESKLPTSYFSNFSSQLLAKDSQGVRAVTDHCEEMMSMSLKRLEKSLLALQNSPTKNKDDIQTWLGAALTFQQTCKDSVNSLGLSERNEVIKKISQKMDYLSQLTSNPLALVNRIARASYPKNSTYNRRLDEEQGDFPNWVSAKNRKLLQAPRINANVIVAQDGTGNYRTVSEAISAASGNRFVIYVKAGVYKEKIRTNKDGITLIGDGKYTTIITGDDNARRGTSMPATATFTITGDGFIARDIGFHNTAGPQGEQALALNVASDHTVFYRCSIAGYQDTLYALALRQFYRDTDIYGTIDFIFGNAAAVFQNCYLVLRRPKGSYNAITANGRTDPGQNTGFSLQNCKIAAGSDYAPVKHKYNSYLGRPWKQYSRAVVMQSSIDDSISSSGWVEWPGAGGYAKTLYFAEYANVGPGAATSNRVKWPGFHVIGPDVAVKFTVANFIAGTSWLPSTGVIFDGGL
;
A
#
# COMPACT_ATOMS: atom_id res chain seq x y z
N MET A 1 50.67 -20.95 9.11
CA MET A 1 49.29 -20.42 9.23
C MET A 1 48.38 -21.54 8.77
N SER A 2 47.48 -22.04 9.65
CA SER A 2 46.66 -23.18 9.39
C SER A 2 45.57 -22.90 8.34
N TRP A 3 45.23 -23.88 7.53
CA TRP A 3 44.16 -23.81 6.48
C TRP A 3 42.84 -23.25 7.00
N GLY A 4 42.50 -23.43 8.27
CA GLY A 4 41.33 -22.89 8.93
C GLY A 4 41.34 -21.39 9.12
N ALA A 5 42.49 -20.75 9.39
CA ALA A 5 42.58 -19.32 9.59
C ALA A 5 42.44 -18.54 8.26
N MET A 6 42.89 -19.11 7.16
CA MET A 6 42.80 -18.50 5.82
C MET A 6 41.35 -18.52 5.27
N HIS A 7 40.60 -19.60 5.54
CA HIS A 7 39.17 -19.70 5.18
C HIS A 7 38.27 -18.80 6.02
N SER A 8 38.55 -18.66 7.33
CA SER A 8 37.84 -17.73 8.22
C SER A 8 37.98 -16.28 7.79
N ASN A 9 39.19 -15.87 7.39
CA ASN A 9 39.48 -14.49 6.96
C ASN A 9 38.77 -14.15 5.63
N ASN A 10 38.70 -15.11 4.69
CA ASN A 10 38.03 -14.91 3.39
C ASN A 10 36.51 -14.80 3.58
N TYR A 11 35.92 -15.57 4.50
CA TYR A 11 34.49 -15.50 4.82
C TYR A 11 34.11 -14.18 5.48
N GLN A 12 34.88 -13.72 6.46
CA GLN A 12 34.65 -12.44 7.13
C GLN A 12 34.69 -11.27 6.15
N ASN A 13 35.69 -11.23 5.26
CA ASN A 13 35.83 -10.20 4.24
C ASN A 13 34.63 -10.18 3.28
N LYS A 14 34.07 -11.36 2.94
CA LYS A 14 32.91 -11.46 2.08
C LYS A 14 31.65 -10.95 2.77
N ILE A 15 31.40 -11.30 4.04
CA ILE A 15 30.29 -10.78 4.83
C ILE A 15 30.38 -9.25 4.92
N GLN A 16 31.54 -8.72 5.27
CA GLN A 16 31.74 -7.27 5.36
C GLN A 16 31.42 -6.58 4.04
N LYS A 17 31.90 -7.15 2.92
CA LYS A 17 31.61 -6.61 1.57
C LYS A 17 30.11 -6.65 1.25
N GLU A 18 29.40 -7.74 1.51
CA GLU A 18 27.95 -7.81 1.25
C GLU A 18 27.17 -6.88 2.18
N CYS A 19 27.51 -6.84 3.46
CA CYS A 19 26.85 -5.96 4.43
C CYS A 19 27.10 -4.47 4.18
N SER A 20 28.19 -4.08 3.51
CA SER A 20 28.44 -2.67 3.16
C SER A 20 27.38 -2.06 2.24
N PHE A 21 26.58 -2.88 1.55
CA PHE A 21 25.47 -2.44 0.71
C PHE A 21 24.15 -2.31 1.46
N THR A 22 24.14 -2.64 2.76
CA THR A 22 22.94 -2.55 3.59
C THR A 22 22.89 -1.23 4.36
N ARG A 23 21.68 -0.86 4.82
CA ARG A 23 21.48 0.34 5.62
C ARG A 23 22.05 0.21 7.04
N PHE A 24 22.09 -1.02 7.57
CA PHE A 24 22.58 -1.32 8.91
C PHE A 24 23.73 -2.35 8.85
N PRO A 25 24.91 -1.96 8.35
CA PRO A 25 26.00 -2.89 8.05
C PRO A 25 26.53 -3.61 9.31
N ILE A 26 26.60 -2.94 10.45
CA ILE A 26 27.06 -3.54 11.71
C ILE A 26 26.11 -4.68 12.12
N LEU A 27 24.81 -4.42 12.15
CA LEU A 27 23.80 -5.42 12.49
C LEU A 27 23.79 -6.58 11.48
N CYS A 28 23.99 -6.29 10.19
CA CYS A 28 24.12 -7.30 9.13
C CYS A 28 25.30 -8.24 9.41
N VAL A 29 26.49 -7.70 9.68
CA VAL A 29 27.69 -8.49 10.01
C VAL A 29 27.46 -9.33 11.26
N GLN A 30 26.99 -8.72 12.35
CA GLN A 30 26.70 -9.44 13.62
C GLN A 30 25.74 -10.60 13.41
N THR A 31 24.68 -10.38 12.60
CA THR A 31 23.69 -11.41 12.28
C THR A 31 24.32 -12.57 11.53
N LEU A 32 25.11 -12.30 10.48
CA LEU A 32 25.70 -13.32 9.63
C LEU A 32 26.86 -14.07 10.30
N MET A 33 27.62 -13.42 11.15
CA MET A 33 28.70 -14.06 11.91
C MET A 33 28.18 -15.05 12.97
N GLY A 34 26.92 -14.89 13.44
CA GLY A 34 26.26 -15.84 14.35
C GLY A 34 25.76 -17.12 13.71
N PHE A 35 25.86 -17.27 12.38
CA PHE A 35 25.45 -18.50 11.67
C PHE A 35 26.66 -19.38 11.35
N GLU A 36 26.75 -20.55 12.01
CA GLU A 36 27.87 -21.50 11.82
C GLU A 36 27.88 -22.23 10.45
N SER A 37 26.79 -22.14 9.67
CA SER A 37 26.65 -22.85 8.41
C SER A 37 27.36 -22.15 7.24
N THR A 38 28.67 -22.26 7.19
CA THR A 38 29.54 -21.49 6.30
C THR A 38 29.93 -22.16 4.99
N LYS A 39 29.35 -23.30 4.63
CA LYS A 39 29.75 -24.03 3.41
C LYS A 39 29.21 -23.43 2.10
N HIS A 40 28.21 -22.55 2.14
CA HIS A 40 27.61 -21.95 0.96
C HIS A 40 27.62 -20.41 1.02
N GLN A 41 28.68 -19.82 0.47
CA GLN A 41 28.93 -18.38 0.46
C GLN A 41 28.20 -17.63 -0.67
N GLN A 42 27.11 -18.16 -1.24
CA GLN A 42 26.39 -17.46 -2.29
C GLN A 42 25.54 -16.31 -1.70
N HIS A 43 25.38 -15.23 -2.46
CA HIS A 43 24.57 -14.05 -2.10
C HIS A 43 23.17 -14.41 -1.57
N ILE A 44 22.49 -15.38 -2.24
CA ILE A 44 21.14 -15.86 -1.86
C ILE A 44 21.14 -16.52 -0.47
N HIS A 45 22.16 -17.28 -0.12
CA HIS A 45 22.24 -17.93 1.20
C HIS A 45 22.41 -16.92 2.34
N LEU A 46 23.23 -15.86 2.12
CA LEU A 46 23.36 -14.77 3.09
C LEU A 46 22.05 -14.02 3.30
N MET A 47 21.32 -13.77 2.21
CA MET A 47 19.98 -13.17 2.29
C MET A 47 19.00 -14.04 3.04
N SER A 48 18.97 -15.35 2.73
CA SER A 48 18.09 -16.31 3.42
C SER A 48 18.40 -16.38 4.92
N ALA A 49 19.68 -16.29 5.31
CA ALA A 49 20.08 -16.24 6.71
C ALA A 49 19.56 -14.96 7.41
N LEU A 50 19.66 -13.81 6.76
CA LEU A 50 19.13 -12.55 7.28
C LEU A 50 17.59 -12.59 7.42
N VAL A 51 16.88 -13.15 6.43
CA VAL A 51 15.42 -13.31 6.49
C VAL A 51 15.02 -14.29 7.59
N ASN A 52 15.73 -15.42 7.74
CA ASN A 52 15.52 -16.37 8.82
C ASN A 52 15.68 -15.73 10.20
N LYS A 53 16.70 -14.89 10.39
CA LYS A 53 16.87 -14.12 11.63
C LYS A 53 15.70 -13.19 11.86
N SER A 54 15.25 -12.48 10.82
CA SER A 54 14.07 -11.59 10.91
C SER A 54 12.81 -12.37 11.30
N ILE A 55 12.59 -13.57 10.74
CA ILE A 55 11.49 -14.47 11.11
C ILE A 55 11.58 -14.90 12.57
N ALA A 56 12.75 -15.39 13.00
CA ALA A 56 12.97 -15.86 14.37
C ALA A 56 12.67 -14.76 15.41
N GLU A 57 13.15 -13.55 15.16
CA GLU A 57 12.95 -12.40 16.03
C GLU A 57 11.52 -11.81 15.98
N SER A 58 10.78 -12.06 14.88
CA SER A 58 9.39 -11.63 14.72
C SER A 58 8.38 -12.60 15.31
N LYS A 59 8.78 -13.83 15.65
CA LYS A 59 7.95 -14.80 16.39
C LYS A 59 7.87 -14.41 17.85
N LEU A 60 7.03 -13.40 18.13
CA LEU A 60 6.80 -12.93 19.49
C LEU A 60 5.88 -13.92 20.23
N PRO A 61 6.05 -14.10 21.56
CA PRO A 61 5.10 -14.88 22.36
C PRO A 61 3.67 -14.32 22.20
N THR A 62 2.65 -15.19 22.23
CA THR A 62 1.23 -14.77 22.14
C THR A 62 0.84 -13.78 23.22
N SER A 63 1.49 -13.84 24.39
CA SER A 63 1.29 -12.91 25.51
C SER A 63 2.11 -11.62 25.38
N TYR A 64 2.92 -11.42 24.31
CA TYR A 64 3.83 -10.28 24.24
C TYR A 64 3.09 -8.95 24.36
N PHE A 65 2.06 -8.74 23.54
CA PHE A 65 1.28 -7.50 23.57
C PHE A 65 0.23 -7.48 24.70
N SER A 66 -0.40 -8.61 25.04
CA SER A 66 -1.39 -8.68 26.14
C SER A 66 -0.77 -8.42 27.52
N ASN A 67 0.48 -8.85 27.75
CA ASN A 67 1.22 -8.52 28.97
C ASN A 67 1.49 -7.02 29.09
N PHE A 68 1.61 -6.30 27.97
CA PHE A 68 1.74 -4.85 27.98
C PHE A 68 0.43 -4.15 28.30
N SER A 69 -0.70 -4.62 27.76
CA SER A 69 -2.00 -4.03 28.08
C SER A 69 -2.31 -4.13 29.57
N SER A 70 -1.97 -5.25 30.24
CA SER A 70 -2.18 -5.43 31.68
C SER A 70 -1.34 -4.48 32.56
N GLN A 71 -0.17 -4.06 32.07
CA GLN A 71 0.73 -3.13 32.79
C GLN A 71 0.35 -1.65 32.61
N LEU A 72 -0.44 -1.32 31.58
CA LEU A 72 -0.86 0.06 31.25
C LEU A 72 -2.21 0.45 31.85
N LEU A 73 -2.82 -0.43 32.63
CA LEU A 73 -4.24 -0.47 33.03
C LEU A 73 -4.70 0.53 34.08
N ALA A 74 -4.33 1.80 34.06
CA ALA A 74 -4.96 2.69 35.08
C ALA A 74 -5.92 3.76 34.50
N LYS A 75 -5.81 4.21 33.24
CA LYS A 75 -6.63 5.34 32.73
C LYS A 75 -7.22 5.21 31.32
N ASP A 76 -6.71 4.32 30.46
CA ASP A 76 -7.21 4.18 29.08
C ASP A 76 -7.08 2.72 28.59
N SER A 77 -7.84 1.83 29.22
CA SER A 77 -7.79 0.39 28.92
C SER A 77 -8.27 0.05 27.51
N GLN A 78 -9.19 0.83 26.94
CA GLN A 78 -9.77 0.56 25.62
C GLN A 78 -8.84 0.99 24.48
N GLY A 79 -8.25 2.18 24.57
CA GLY A 79 -7.30 2.67 23.56
C GLY A 79 -6.02 1.82 23.50
N VAL A 80 -5.49 1.45 24.67
CA VAL A 80 -4.32 0.57 24.77
C VAL A 80 -4.60 -0.81 24.17
N ARG A 81 -5.75 -1.40 24.46
CA ARG A 81 -6.13 -2.70 23.90
C ARG A 81 -6.25 -2.63 22.39
N ALA A 82 -6.92 -1.62 21.85
CA ALA A 82 -7.06 -1.44 20.40
C ALA A 82 -5.70 -1.32 19.70
N VAL A 83 -4.72 -0.65 20.31
CA VAL A 83 -3.36 -0.51 19.76
C VAL A 83 -2.59 -1.84 19.86
N THR A 84 -2.70 -2.58 20.97
CA THR A 84 -2.03 -3.89 21.11
C THR A 84 -2.59 -4.92 20.14
N ASP A 85 -3.91 -5.00 19.98
CA ASP A 85 -4.57 -5.90 19.01
C ASP A 85 -4.15 -5.56 17.57
N HIS A 86 -4.06 -4.26 17.26
CA HIS A 86 -3.55 -3.81 15.96
C HIS A 86 -2.08 -4.19 15.75
N CYS A 87 -1.23 -4.08 16.76
CA CYS A 87 0.16 -4.52 16.70
C CYS A 87 0.29 -6.03 16.48
N GLU A 88 -0.52 -6.85 17.16
CA GLU A 88 -0.54 -8.31 16.96
C GLU A 88 -0.87 -8.66 15.52
N GLU A 89 -1.88 -8.02 14.94
CA GLU A 89 -2.23 -8.19 13.54
C GLU A 89 -1.09 -7.76 12.61
N MET A 90 -0.51 -6.58 12.82
CA MET A 90 0.60 -6.10 12.00
C MET A 90 1.80 -7.04 12.06
N MET A 91 2.13 -7.58 13.23
CA MET A 91 3.22 -8.53 13.39
C MET A 91 2.92 -9.89 12.74
N SER A 92 1.70 -10.37 12.83
CA SER A 92 1.25 -11.58 12.10
C SER A 92 1.37 -11.40 10.58
N MET A 93 0.94 -10.25 10.05
CA MET A 93 1.09 -9.92 8.63
C MET A 93 2.56 -9.79 8.23
N SER A 94 3.41 -9.18 9.06
CA SER A 94 4.85 -9.08 8.84
C SER A 94 5.48 -10.47 8.73
N LEU A 95 5.18 -11.36 9.66
CA LEU A 95 5.69 -12.73 9.67
C LEU A 95 5.27 -13.51 8.41
N LYS A 96 3.99 -13.44 8.01
CA LYS A 96 3.48 -14.04 6.76
C LYS A 96 4.30 -13.58 5.55
N ARG A 97 4.69 -12.30 5.48
CA ARG A 97 5.48 -11.76 4.34
C ARG A 97 6.95 -12.18 4.38
N LEU A 98 7.55 -12.23 5.56
CA LEU A 98 8.91 -12.74 5.74
C LEU A 98 9.01 -14.23 5.32
N GLU A 99 8.05 -15.06 5.73
CA GLU A 99 8.01 -16.49 5.36
C GLU A 99 7.81 -16.69 3.85
N LYS A 100 6.89 -15.93 3.21
CA LYS A 100 6.74 -15.93 1.74
C LYS A 100 8.04 -15.52 1.04
N SER A 101 8.74 -14.49 1.56
CA SER A 101 10.02 -14.03 0.99
C SER A 101 11.10 -15.10 1.08
N LEU A 102 11.20 -15.79 2.21
CA LEU A 102 12.17 -16.88 2.40
C LEU A 102 11.92 -18.02 1.41
N LEU A 103 10.67 -18.45 1.27
CA LEU A 103 10.28 -19.51 0.33
C LEU A 103 10.61 -19.13 -1.12
N ALA A 104 10.36 -17.90 -1.50
CA ALA A 104 10.67 -17.39 -2.84
C ALA A 104 12.18 -17.28 -3.11
N LEU A 105 12.97 -16.92 -2.09
CA LEU A 105 14.44 -16.90 -2.15
C LEU A 105 15.02 -18.31 -2.37
N GLN A 106 14.43 -19.31 -1.74
CA GLN A 106 14.89 -20.71 -1.85
C GLN A 106 14.53 -21.35 -3.19
N ASN A 107 13.35 -21.02 -3.75
CA ASN A 107 12.85 -21.70 -4.95
C ASN A 107 13.34 -21.05 -6.26
N SER A 108 13.14 -19.74 -6.45
CA SER A 108 13.46 -19.08 -7.72
C SER A 108 13.71 -17.57 -7.50
N PRO A 109 14.84 -17.17 -6.91
CA PRO A 109 15.07 -15.80 -6.48
C PRO A 109 15.05 -14.77 -7.62
N THR A 110 15.57 -15.11 -8.80
CA THR A 110 15.62 -14.20 -9.96
C THR A 110 14.24 -13.96 -10.56
N LYS A 111 13.40 -15.00 -10.63
CA LYS A 111 12.02 -14.92 -11.12
C LYS A 111 11.13 -14.18 -10.13
N ASN A 112 11.33 -14.39 -8.84
CA ASN A 112 10.50 -13.86 -7.78
C ASN A 112 11.06 -12.57 -7.17
N LYS A 113 12.03 -11.92 -7.80
CA LYS A 113 12.69 -10.71 -7.24
C LYS A 113 11.70 -9.64 -6.82
N ASP A 114 10.75 -9.29 -7.69
CA ASP A 114 9.78 -8.23 -7.43
C ASP A 114 8.82 -8.61 -6.29
N ASP A 115 8.47 -9.89 -6.17
CA ASP A 115 7.68 -10.43 -5.06
C ASP A 115 8.44 -10.34 -3.74
N ILE A 116 9.69 -10.82 -3.71
CA ILE A 116 10.56 -10.79 -2.53
C ILE A 116 10.73 -9.35 -2.04
N GLN A 117 11.03 -8.42 -2.95
CA GLN A 117 11.19 -7.00 -2.61
C GLN A 117 9.90 -6.41 -2.03
N THR A 118 8.76 -6.73 -2.63
CA THR A 118 7.43 -6.28 -2.18
C THR A 118 7.12 -6.83 -0.79
N TRP A 119 7.33 -8.12 -0.56
CA TRP A 119 6.98 -8.74 0.72
C TRP A 119 7.91 -8.33 1.85
N LEU A 120 9.23 -8.22 1.62
CA LEU A 120 10.15 -7.66 2.63
C LEU A 120 9.83 -6.20 2.93
N GLY A 121 9.52 -5.40 1.89
CA GLY A 121 9.08 -4.02 2.05
C GLY A 121 7.79 -3.89 2.85
N ALA A 122 6.82 -4.81 2.65
CA ALA A 122 5.56 -4.85 3.39
C ALA A 122 5.79 -5.30 4.85
N ALA A 123 6.65 -6.29 5.09
CA ALA A 123 6.99 -6.70 6.46
C ALA A 123 7.53 -5.54 7.28
N LEU A 124 8.44 -4.74 6.70
CA LEU A 124 8.96 -3.53 7.31
C LEU A 124 7.86 -2.49 7.55
N THR A 125 6.93 -2.32 6.59
CA THR A 125 5.79 -1.40 6.74
C THR A 125 4.93 -1.80 7.93
N PHE A 126 4.60 -3.09 8.11
CA PHE A 126 3.77 -3.55 9.21
C PHE A 126 4.46 -3.35 10.57
N GLN A 127 5.77 -3.61 10.67
CA GLN A 127 6.56 -3.32 11.89
C GLN A 127 6.52 -1.82 12.22
N GLN A 128 6.69 -0.95 11.23
CA GLN A 128 6.61 0.49 11.40
C GLN A 128 5.19 0.95 11.79
N THR A 129 4.15 0.36 11.20
CA THR A 129 2.75 0.68 11.51
C THR A 129 2.41 0.34 12.95
N CYS A 130 2.87 -0.80 13.49
CA CYS A 130 2.75 -1.11 14.91
C CYS A 130 3.44 -0.04 15.77
N LYS A 131 4.69 0.31 15.45
CA LYS A 131 5.42 1.37 16.17
C LYS A 131 4.68 2.70 16.18
N ASP A 132 4.17 3.13 15.00
CA ASP A 132 3.44 4.38 14.88
C ASP A 132 2.16 4.37 15.71
N SER A 133 1.43 3.25 15.73
CA SER A 133 0.22 3.08 16.55
C SER A 133 0.52 3.15 18.04
N VAL A 134 1.61 2.53 18.49
CA VAL A 134 2.05 2.61 19.89
C VAL A 134 2.45 4.03 20.28
N ASN A 135 3.16 4.72 19.40
CA ASN A 135 3.60 6.10 19.65
C ASN A 135 2.42 7.08 19.66
N SER A 136 1.33 6.80 18.93
CA SER A 136 0.13 7.65 18.90
C SER A 136 -0.61 7.73 20.25
N LEU A 137 -0.33 6.82 21.19
CA LEU A 137 -0.84 6.89 22.57
C LEU A 137 -0.27 8.08 23.37
N GLY A 138 0.74 8.78 22.86
CA GLY A 138 1.35 9.97 23.50
C GLY A 138 2.09 9.67 24.82
N LEU A 139 2.32 8.39 25.13
CA LEU A 139 2.92 7.93 26.39
C LEU A 139 4.40 7.54 26.25
N SER A 140 5.00 7.70 25.05
CA SER A 140 6.30 7.16 24.68
C SER A 140 7.48 7.69 25.53
N GLU A 141 7.40 8.90 26.04
CA GLU A 141 8.46 9.49 26.85
C GLU A 141 8.40 9.08 28.34
N ARG A 142 7.24 8.65 28.82
CA ARG A 142 6.96 8.39 30.25
C ARG A 142 6.71 6.93 30.59
N ASN A 143 6.61 6.06 29.58
CA ASN A 143 6.22 4.66 29.79
C ASN A 143 7.25 3.69 29.21
N GLU A 144 7.98 3.00 30.10
CA GLU A 144 9.03 2.03 29.73
C GLU A 144 8.52 0.88 28.86
N VAL A 145 7.25 0.51 28.98
CA VAL A 145 6.62 -0.56 28.20
C VAL A 145 6.51 -0.12 26.73
N ILE A 146 5.99 1.07 26.48
CA ILE A 146 5.86 1.64 25.14
C ILE A 146 7.22 1.81 24.49
N LYS A 147 8.20 2.28 25.27
CA LYS A 147 9.59 2.40 24.82
C LYS A 147 10.18 1.05 24.40
N LYS A 148 9.94 -0.02 25.17
CA LYS A 148 10.39 -1.39 24.83
C LYS A 148 9.75 -1.91 23.55
N ILE A 149 8.43 -1.70 23.34
CA ILE A 149 7.77 -2.08 22.08
C ILE A 149 8.38 -1.30 20.91
N SER A 150 8.51 0.02 21.03
CA SER A 150 9.09 0.86 19.97
C SER A 150 10.52 0.42 19.63
N GLN A 151 11.35 0.13 20.63
CA GLN A 151 12.71 -0.37 20.42
C GLN A 151 12.73 -1.75 19.74
N LYS A 152 11.82 -2.66 20.13
CA LYS A 152 11.70 -3.97 19.46
C LYS A 152 11.28 -3.81 18.00
N MET A 153 10.33 -2.93 17.70
CA MET A 153 9.90 -2.66 16.32
C MET A 153 11.04 -2.02 15.49
N ASP A 154 11.81 -1.12 16.07
CA ASP A 154 13.01 -0.56 15.43
C ASP A 154 14.03 -1.64 15.10
N TYR A 155 14.32 -2.51 16.05
CA TYR A 155 15.25 -3.63 15.83
C TYR A 155 14.79 -4.57 14.72
N LEU A 156 13.50 -4.96 14.70
CA LEU A 156 12.92 -5.79 13.65
C LEU A 156 12.97 -5.09 12.28
N SER A 157 12.68 -3.80 12.24
CA SER A 157 12.75 -3.00 11.01
C SER A 157 14.18 -2.93 10.46
N GLN A 158 15.18 -2.78 11.32
CA GLN A 158 16.60 -2.80 10.93
C GLN A 158 17.03 -4.18 10.40
N LEU A 159 16.61 -5.26 11.06
CA LEU A 159 16.85 -6.62 10.58
C LEU A 159 16.25 -6.86 9.19
N THR A 160 14.99 -6.42 8.97
CA THR A 160 14.27 -6.60 7.71
C THR A 160 14.82 -5.70 6.60
N SER A 161 15.34 -4.51 6.93
CA SER A 161 15.95 -3.58 5.98
C SER A 161 17.20 -4.16 5.31
N ASN A 162 17.99 -4.97 6.02
CA ASN A 162 19.23 -5.52 5.48
C ASN A 162 19.00 -6.48 4.30
N PRO A 163 18.19 -7.56 4.39
CA PRO A 163 17.89 -8.39 3.22
C PRO A 163 17.15 -7.61 2.13
N LEU A 164 16.29 -6.65 2.47
CA LEU A 164 15.61 -5.79 1.50
C LEU A 164 16.60 -5.00 0.63
N ALA A 165 17.65 -4.44 1.22
CA ALA A 165 18.70 -3.75 0.47
C ALA A 165 19.44 -4.70 -0.49
N LEU A 166 19.69 -5.94 -0.08
CA LEU A 166 20.41 -6.94 -0.87
C LEU A 166 19.58 -7.50 -2.03
N VAL A 167 18.23 -7.56 -1.92
CA VAL A 167 17.34 -7.97 -3.03
C VAL A 167 17.59 -7.16 -4.29
N ASN A 168 17.90 -5.88 -4.16
CA ASN A 168 18.17 -5.01 -5.31
C ASN A 168 19.35 -5.50 -6.15
N ARG A 169 20.25 -6.30 -5.58
CA ARG A 169 21.42 -6.88 -6.24
C ARG A 169 21.16 -8.23 -6.94
N ILE A 170 19.99 -8.83 -6.75
CA ILE A 170 19.56 -9.99 -7.54
C ILE A 170 19.35 -9.52 -8.98
N ALA A 171 19.96 -10.22 -9.94
CA ALA A 171 19.68 -9.98 -11.35
C ALA A 171 18.19 -10.23 -11.64
N ARG A 172 17.55 -9.37 -12.42
CA ARG A 172 16.21 -9.69 -12.95
C ARG A 172 16.34 -10.79 -14.01
N ALA A 173 15.42 -11.73 -14.02
CA ALA A 173 15.28 -12.62 -15.16
C ALA A 173 15.05 -11.77 -16.42
N SER A 174 15.84 -12.01 -17.47
CA SER A 174 15.65 -11.32 -18.75
C SER A 174 14.34 -11.81 -19.37
N TYR A 175 13.29 -10.99 -19.27
CA TYR A 175 12.10 -11.19 -20.10
C TYR A 175 12.46 -10.81 -21.54
N PRO A 176 12.01 -11.58 -22.54
CA PRO A 176 12.22 -11.21 -23.95
C PRO A 176 11.69 -9.82 -24.19
N LYS A 177 12.52 -8.93 -24.78
CA LYS A 177 12.21 -7.53 -25.05
C LYS A 177 11.09 -7.31 -26.08
N ASN A 178 10.43 -8.35 -26.56
CA ASN A 178 9.42 -8.31 -27.61
C ASN A 178 8.01 -8.49 -27.07
N SER A 179 7.57 -7.61 -26.17
CA SER A 179 6.16 -7.34 -26.01
C SER A 179 5.95 -5.82 -25.96
N THR A 180 5.84 -5.24 -27.12
CA THR A 180 5.18 -3.95 -27.30
C THR A 180 3.71 -4.14 -26.90
N TYR A 181 3.41 -4.06 -25.61
CA TYR A 181 2.06 -3.94 -25.10
C TYR A 181 1.59 -2.48 -25.20
N ASN A 182 1.64 -1.94 -26.43
CA ASN A 182 0.86 -0.77 -26.79
C ASN A 182 -0.37 -1.28 -27.53
N ARG A 183 -1.43 -1.60 -26.82
CA ARG A 183 -2.76 -1.67 -27.41
C ARG A 183 -3.67 -0.74 -26.60
N ARG A 184 -3.89 0.47 -27.13
CA ARG A 184 -5.21 1.08 -27.06
C ARG A 184 -6.16 0.04 -27.63
N LEU A 185 -7.08 -0.45 -26.81
CA LEU A 185 -8.25 -1.14 -27.33
C LEU A 185 -9.12 -0.05 -27.94
N ASP A 186 -9.20 0.00 -29.26
CA ASP A 186 -10.24 0.75 -29.94
C ASP A 186 -11.58 0.28 -29.39
N GLU A 187 -12.44 1.22 -29.04
CA GLU A 187 -13.76 0.99 -28.44
C GLU A 187 -14.77 0.29 -29.38
N GLU A 188 -14.33 -0.15 -30.55
CA GLU A 188 -15.17 -0.84 -31.53
C GLU A 188 -14.72 -2.27 -31.74
N GLN A 189 -15.51 -3.18 -31.21
CA GLN A 189 -15.57 -4.63 -31.35
C GLN A 189 -15.06 -5.42 -30.15
N GLY A 190 -16.01 -6.06 -29.50
CA GLY A 190 -15.94 -6.89 -28.30
C GLY A 190 -14.97 -8.09 -28.25
N ASP A 191 -13.75 -7.95 -28.75
CA ASP A 191 -12.75 -8.99 -28.64
C ASP A 191 -11.74 -8.68 -27.54
N PHE A 192 -11.83 -9.47 -26.48
CA PHE A 192 -10.82 -9.48 -25.43
C PHE A 192 -9.49 -10.01 -25.96
N PRO A 193 -8.34 -9.48 -25.48
CA PRO A 193 -7.02 -10.02 -25.81
C PRO A 193 -6.95 -11.53 -25.53
N ASN A 194 -6.24 -12.27 -26.37
CA ASN A 194 -6.13 -13.74 -26.31
C ASN A 194 -5.59 -14.31 -24.97
N TRP A 195 -4.95 -13.47 -24.16
CA TRP A 195 -4.41 -13.84 -22.84
C TRP A 195 -5.45 -13.78 -21.72
N VAL A 196 -6.63 -13.17 -21.93
CA VAL A 196 -7.72 -13.19 -20.94
C VAL A 196 -8.36 -14.57 -20.95
N SER A 197 -8.30 -15.28 -19.81
CA SER A 197 -8.90 -16.59 -19.72
C SER A 197 -10.40 -16.56 -20.08
N ALA A 198 -10.90 -17.61 -20.72
CA ALA A 198 -12.30 -17.71 -21.11
C ALA A 198 -13.28 -17.47 -19.94
N LYS A 199 -12.87 -17.85 -18.73
CA LYS A 199 -13.62 -17.62 -17.47
C LYS A 199 -13.69 -16.13 -17.11
N ASN A 200 -12.58 -15.41 -17.29
CA ASN A 200 -12.52 -13.98 -16.99
C ASN A 200 -13.20 -13.14 -18.06
N ARG A 201 -13.16 -13.55 -19.35
CA ARG A 201 -13.93 -12.91 -20.43
C ARG A 201 -15.44 -12.96 -20.14
N LYS A 202 -15.94 -14.13 -19.70
CA LYS A 202 -17.35 -14.31 -19.33
C LYS A 202 -17.78 -13.42 -18.15
N LEU A 203 -16.90 -13.19 -17.17
CA LEU A 203 -17.16 -12.29 -16.02
C LEU A 203 -17.27 -10.81 -16.45
N LEU A 204 -16.61 -10.41 -17.54
CA LEU A 204 -16.55 -9.03 -17.99
C LEU A 204 -17.58 -8.66 -19.06
N GLN A 205 -18.04 -9.65 -19.87
CA GLN A 205 -18.96 -9.43 -20.99
C GLN A 205 -20.39 -9.94 -20.73
N ALA A 206 -20.59 -10.79 -19.71
CA ALA A 206 -21.91 -11.42 -19.55
C ALA A 206 -22.95 -10.42 -19.04
N PRO A 207 -24.14 -10.37 -19.64
CA PRO A 207 -25.31 -9.73 -19.03
C PRO A 207 -25.71 -10.41 -17.70
N ARG A 208 -25.17 -11.60 -17.42
CA ARG A 208 -25.30 -12.30 -16.12
C ARG A 208 -23.91 -12.45 -15.51
N ILE A 209 -23.69 -11.77 -14.37
CA ILE A 209 -22.51 -11.98 -13.52
C ILE A 209 -22.57 -13.40 -12.98
N ASN A 210 -21.58 -14.22 -13.31
CA ASN A 210 -21.49 -15.58 -12.77
C ASN A 210 -20.90 -15.52 -11.35
N ALA A 211 -21.74 -15.17 -10.37
CA ALA A 211 -21.37 -15.07 -8.97
C ALA A 211 -21.56 -16.39 -8.24
N ASN A 212 -20.75 -16.62 -7.20
CA ASN A 212 -20.96 -17.73 -6.27
C ASN A 212 -22.21 -17.47 -5.41
N VAL A 213 -22.39 -16.21 -5.00
CA VAL A 213 -23.54 -15.76 -4.21
C VAL A 213 -23.96 -14.35 -4.61
N ILE A 214 -25.23 -14.04 -4.31
CA ILE A 214 -25.84 -12.74 -4.54
C ILE A 214 -26.23 -12.14 -3.19
N VAL A 215 -25.86 -10.88 -2.97
CA VAL A 215 -26.30 -10.06 -1.83
C VAL A 215 -27.41 -9.13 -2.30
N ALA A 216 -28.55 -9.16 -1.60
CA ALA A 216 -29.68 -8.28 -1.87
C ALA A 216 -30.44 -7.97 -0.57
N GLN A 217 -30.57 -6.67 -0.25
CA GLN A 217 -31.25 -6.22 0.98
C GLN A 217 -32.72 -6.60 1.05
N ASP A 218 -33.37 -6.72 -0.11
CA ASP A 218 -34.78 -7.13 -0.25
C ASP A 218 -35.02 -8.62 0.01
N GLY A 219 -33.95 -9.41 0.20
CA GLY A 219 -34.05 -10.86 0.42
C GLY A 219 -34.14 -11.72 -0.85
N THR A 220 -34.02 -11.12 -2.04
CA THR A 220 -34.02 -11.87 -3.31
C THR A 220 -32.67 -12.51 -3.64
N GLY A 221 -31.61 -12.27 -2.82
CA GLY A 221 -30.29 -12.88 -2.91
C GLY A 221 -30.10 -14.04 -1.94
N ASN A 222 -28.88 -14.59 -1.92
CA ASN A 222 -28.47 -15.62 -0.97
C ASN A 222 -28.25 -15.04 0.44
N TYR A 223 -27.82 -13.78 0.51
CA TYR A 223 -27.55 -13.05 1.75
C TYR A 223 -28.13 -11.63 1.68
N ARG A 224 -28.43 -11.06 2.84
CA ARG A 224 -28.89 -9.66 2.94
C ARG A 224 -27.78 -8.67 3.18
N THR A 225 -26.63 -9.14 3.69
CA THR A 225 -25.47 -8.33 4.01
C THR A 225 -24.21 -8.80 3.27
N VAL A 226 -23.29 -7.87 3.01
CA VAL A 226 -22.00 -8.18 2.38
C VAL A 226 -21.12 -8.98 3.34
N SER A 227 -21.22 -8.69 4.65
CA SER A 227 -20.48 -9.38 5.71
C SER A 227 -20.81 -10.87 5.76
N GLU A 228 -22.09 -11.25 5.67
CA GLU A 228 -22.52 -12.65 5.63
C GLU A 228 -21.98 -13.38 4.39
N ALA A 229 -22.06 -12.74 3.23
CA ALA A 229 -21.55 -13.31 1.98
C ALA A 229 -20.02 -13.52 2.02
N ILE A 230 -19.25 -12.56 2.56
CA ILE A 230 -17.80 -12.71 2.76
C ILE A 230 -17.52 -13.83 3.77
N SER A 231 -18.29 -13.94 4.84
CA SER A 231 -18.11 -15.00 5.84
C SER A 231 -18.30 -16.40 5.25
N ALA A 232 -19.21 -16.55 4.30
CA ALA A 232 -19.46 -17.80 3.59
C ALA A 232 -18.42 -18.12 2.50
N ALA A 233 -17.53 -17.16 2.15
CA ALA A 233 -16.58 -17.35 1.08
C ALA A 233 -15.57 -18.46 1.39
N SER A 234 -15.31 -19.31 0.38
CA SER A 234 -14.40 -20.44 0.41
C SER A 234 -13.70 -20.64 -0.93
N GLY A 235 -12.59 -21.37 -0.92
CA GLY A 235 -11.79 -21.65 -2.12
C GLY A 235 -10.89 -20.49 -2.53
N ASN A 236 -10.20 -20.66 -3.68
CA ASN A 236 -9.14 -19.75 -4.14
C ASN A 236 -9.67 -18.42 -4.69
N ARG A 237 -10.90 -18.39 -5.19
CA ARG A 237 -11.59 -17.18 -5.65
C ARG A 237 -13.09 -17.34 -5.43
N PHE A 238 -13.65 -16.33 -4.78
CA PHE A 238 -15.09 -16.29 -4.46
C PHE A 238 -15.69 -14.97 -4.94
N VAL A 239 -16.67 -15.07 -5.85
CA VAL A 239 -17.33 -13.94 -6.48
C VAL A 239 -18.65 -13.66 -5.81
N ILE A 240 -18.80 -12.46 -5.26
CA ILE A 240 -19.99 -11.96 -4.60
C ILE A 240 -20.59 -10.85 -5.46
N TYR A 241 -21.79 -11.04 -5.97
CA TYR A 241 -22.54 -10.00 -6.64
C TYR A 241 -23.42 -9.27 -5.62
N VAL A 242 -23.22 -7.96 -5.52
CA VAL A 242 -23.94 -7.10 -4.57
C VAL A 242 -24.90 -6.21 -5.35
N LYS A 243 -26.20 -6.44 -5.20
CA LYS A 243 -27.24 -5.64 -5.84
C LYS A 243 -27.22 -4.20 -5.37
N ALA A 244 -27.78 -3.29 -6.18
CA ALA A 244 -27.97 -1.90 -5.85
C ALA A 244 -28.56 -1.72 -4.44
N GLY A 245 -27.99 -0.82 -3.66
CA GLY A 245 -28.39 -0.52 -2.29
C GLY A 245 -27.30 0.16 -1.50
N VAL A 246 -27.67 0.69 -0.33
CA VAL A 246 -26.76 1.32 0.62
C VAL A 246 -26.58 0.38 1.82
N TYR A 247 -25.45 -0.30 1.87
CA TYR A 247 -25.10 -1.28 2.88
C TYR A 247 -24.33 -0.59 4.02
N LYS A 248 -25.02 -0.31 5.11
CA LYS A 248 -24.41 0.28 6.32
C LYS A 248 -23.71 -0.80 7.11
N GLU A 249 -22.48 -1.12 6.72
CA GLU A 249 -21.71 -2.21 7.29
C GLU A 249 -20.27 -1.77 7.52
N LYS A 250 -19.69 -2.18 8.66
CA LYS A 250 -18.26 -2.12 8.92
C LYS A 250 -17.65 -3.49 8.69
N ILE A 251 -16.87 -3.62 7.63
CA ILE A 251 -16.40 -4.92 7.14
C ILE A 251 -14.87 -5.02 7.29
N ARG A 252 -14.43 -6.15 7.82
CA ARG A 252 -13.02 -6.52 7.85
C ARG A 252 -12.88 -7.96 7.35
N THR A 253 -11.98 -8.17 6.37
CA THR A 253 -11.73 -9.50 5.80
C THR A 253 -10.24 -9.76 5.59
N ASN A 254 -9.81 -10.96 5.99
CA ASN A 254 -8.48 -11.52 5.73
C ASN A 254 -8.52 -12.68 4.72
N LYS A 255 -9.69 -12.94 4.12
CA LYS A 255 -9.86 -14.01 3.14
C LYS A 255 -9.21 -13.65 1.82
N ASP A 256 -8.37 -14.54 1.30
CA ASP A 256 -7.74 -14.40 -0.02
C ASP A 256 -8.77 -14.60 -1.14
N GLY A 257 -8.59 -13.92 -2.29
CA GLY A 257 -9.35 -14.16 -3.52
C GLY A 257 -10.80 -13.70 -3.54
N ILE A 258 -11.23 -12.83 -2.65
CA ILE A 258 -12.57 -12.24 -2.69
C ILE A 258 -12.73 -11.31 -3.89
N THR A 259 -13.84 -11.45 -4.60
CA THR A 259 -14.25 -10.52 -5.67
C THR A 259 -15.63 -9.97 -5.36
N LEU A 260 -15.75 -8.64 -5.24
CA LEU A 260 -17.02 -7.94 -5.09
C LEU A 260 -17.40 -7.26 -6.42
N ILE A 261 -18.60 -7.48 -6.90
CA ILE A 261 -19.14 -6.82 -8.10
C ILE A 261 -20.48 -6.19 -7.74
N GLY A 262 -20.59 -4.88 -7.91
CA GLY A 262 -21.83 -4.14 -7.70
C GLY A 262 -22.58 -3.84 -8.99
N ASP A 263 -23.73 -3.19 -8.89
CA ASP A 263 -24.50 -2.66 -10.02
C ASP A 263 -23.97 -1.31 -10.54
N GLY A 264 -23.09 -0.66 -9.78
CA GLY A 264 -22.47 0.61 -10.15
C GLY A 264 -21.84 1.30 -8.94
N LYS A 265 -20.78 2.08 -9.21
CA LYS A 265 -19.99 2.75 -8.15
C LYS A 265 -20.77 3.76 -7.31
N TYR A 266 -21.96 4.17 -7.78
CA TYR A 266 -22.84 5.11 -7.07
C TYR A 266 -24.21 4.52 -6.75
N THR A 267 -24.45 3.27 -7.11
CA THR A 267 -25.72 2.57 -6.87
C THR A 267 -25.60 1.43 -5.87
N THR A 268 -24.44 0.77 -5.81
CA THR A 268 -24.09 -0.21 -4.78
C THR A 268 -23.04 0.40 -3.88
N ILE A 269 -23.39 0.74 -2.63
CA ILE A 269 -22.51 1.50 -1.73
C ILE A 269 -22.40 0.77 -0.39
N ILE A 270 -21.16 0.47 0.04
CA ILE A 270 -20.86 0.06 1.41
C ILE A 270 -20.43 1.31 2.18
N THR A 271 -21.09 1.61 3.31
CA THR A 271 -20.88 2.87 4.03
C THR A 271 -20.81 2.70 5.54
N GLY A 272 -20.03 3.56 6.18
CA GLY A 272 -19.92 3.74 7.63
C GLY A 272 -19.66 5.21 7.97
N ASP A 273 -19.53 5.51 9.27
CA ASP A 273 -19.31 6.87 9.77
C ASP A 273 -18.37 6.93 10.98
N ASP A 274 -17.64 5.86 11.26
CA ASP A 274 -16.63 5.85 12.33
C ASP A 274 -15.52 6.86 12.03
N ASN A 275 -15.02 7.52 13.07
CA ASN A 275 -14.06 8.61 12.92
C ASN A 275 -13.22 8.80 14.19
N ALA A 276 -12.04 9.43 14.03
CA ALA A 276 -11.09 9.62 15.11
C ALA A 276 -11.59 10.60 16.19
N ARG A 277 -12.42 11.58 15.82
CA ARG A 277 -12.97 12.54 16.79
C ARG A 277 -13.88 11.90 17.84
N ARG A 278 -14.48 10.75 17.54
CA ARG A 278 -15.26 9.95 18.49
C ARG A 278 -14.39 9.00 19.33
N GLY A 279 -13.05 9.08 19.25
CA GLY A 279 -12.12 8.25 20.00
C GLY A 279 -11.79 6.91 19.35
N THR A 280 -12.25 6.67 18.13
CA THR A 280 -11.87 5.47 17.36
C THR A 280 -10.45 5.65 16.83
N SER A 281 -9.56 4.66 17.03
CA SER A 281 -8.21 4.71 16.44
C SER A 281 -8.28 4.77 14.91
N MET A 282 -7.40 5.53 14.27
CA MET A 282 -7.47 5.83 12.84
C MET A 282 -7.66 4.56 11.97
N PRO A 283 -6.89 3.46 12.12
CA PRO A 283 -7.12 2.26 11.30
C PRO A 283 -8.47 1.59 11.56
N ALA A 284 -9.00 1.72 12.78
CA ALA A 284 -10.29 1.16 13.16
C ALA A 284 -11.48 1.99 12.67
N THR A 285 -11.28 3.19 12.12
CA THR A 285 -12.36 3.99 11.52
C THR A 285 -12.81 3.48 10.16
N ALA A 286 -12.04 2.57 9.54
CA ALA A 286 -12.30 2.12 8.19
C ALA A 286 -13.68 1.44 8.03
N THR A 287 -14.45 1.90 7.05
CA THR A 287 -15.69 1.24 6.63
C THR A 287 -15.40 -0.15 6.10
N PHE A 288 -14.35 -0.31 5.26
CA PHE A 288 -13.97 -1.60 4.72
C PHE A 288 -12.45 -1.81 4.87
N THR A 289 -12.04 -2.93 5.46
CA THR A 289 -10.63 -3.32 5.64
C THR A 289 -10.34 -4.65 4.95
N ILE A 290 -9.28 -4.68 4.14
CA ILE A 290 -8.85 -5.85 3.38
C ILE A 290 -7.40 -6.20 3.74
N THR A 291 -7.18 -7.43 4.22
CA THR A 291 -5.84 -7.97 4.50
C THR A 291 -5.55 -9.30 3.81
N GLY A 292 -6.57 -9.90 3.16
CA GLY A 292 -6.42 -11.08 2.30
C GLY A 292 -5.93 -10.71 0.89
N ASP A 293 -5.08 -11.54 0.28
CA ASP A 293 -4.47 -11.27 -1.03
C ASP A 293 -5.44 -11.53 -2.20
N GLY A 294 -5.21 -10.83 -3.33
CA GLY A 294 -5.96 -11.06 -4.56
C GLY A 294 -7.39 -10.52 -4.54
N PHE A 295 -7.67 -9.51 -3.72
CA PHE A 295 -8.98 -8.88 -3.66
C PHE A 295 -9.29 -8.08 -4.93
N ILE A 296 -10.51 -8.19 -5.42
CA ILE A 296 -11.00 -7.40 -6.57
C ILE A 296 -12.33 -6.77 -6.20
N ALA A 297 -12.46 -5.48 -6.41
CA ALA A 297 -13.73 -4.75 -6.38
C ALA A 297 -14.02 -4.14 -7.75
N ARG A 298 -15.27 -4.23 -8.18
CA ARG A 298 -15.72 -3.65 -9.45
C ARG A 298 -17.12 -3.08 -9.33
N ASP A 299 -17.33 -1.89 -9.91
CA ASP A 299 -18.66 -1.26 -10.00
C ASP A 299 -19.34 -1.08 -8.63
N ILE A 300 -18.57 -0.70 -7.59
CA ILE A 300 -19.05 -0.58 -6.20
C ILE A 300 -18.42 0.63 -5.50
N GLY A 301 -19.15 1.22 -4.54
CA GLY A 301 -18.70 2.35 -3.72
C GLY A 301 -18.32 1.93 -2.30
N PHE A 302 -17.25 2.55 -1.77
CA PHE A 302 -16.81 2.46 -0.37
C PHE A 302 -16.78 3.87 0.20
N HIS A 303 -17.66 4.17 1.14
CA HIS A 303 -17.83 5.52 1.64
C HIS A 303 -17.67 5.58 3.16
N ASN A 304 -17.04 6.65 3.65
CA ASN A 304 -17.14 7.06 5.05
C ASN A 304 -17.85 8.43 5.11
N THR A 305 -18.96 8.46 5.80
CA THR A 305 -19.87 9.61 5.85
C THR A 305 -19.71 10.47 7.12
N ALA A 306 -18.63 10.32 7.88
CA ALA A 306 -18.35 11.09 9.09
C ALA A 306 -18.29 12.62 8.85
N GLY A 307 -18.07 13.04 7.60
CA GLY A 307 -17.96 14.45 7.24
C GLY A 307 -16.60 15.07 7.60
N PRO A 308 -16.38 16.35 7.24
CA PRO A 308 -15.09 17.01 7.45
C PRO A 308 -14.77 17.23 8.94
N GLN A 309 -15.77 17.20 9.82
CA GLN A 309 -15.59 17.38 11.26
C GLN A 309 -15.13 16.11 11.98
N GLY A 310 -15.22 14.94 11.34
CA GLY A 310 -14.83 13.65 11.91
C GLY A 310 -13.32 13.47 12.06
N GLU A 311 -12.51 14.33 11.44
CA GLU A 311 -11.05 14.19 11.32
C GLU A 311 -10.70 12.91 10.53
N GLN A 312 -9.73 12.09 10.95
CA GLN A 312 -9.41 10.85 10.24
C GLN A 312 -10.61 9.91 10.23
N ALA A 313 -11.06 9.55 9.03
CA ALA A 313 -12.25 8.72 8.84
C ALA A 313 -12.14 7.94 7.52
N LEU A 314 -11.62 6.73 7.61
CA LEU A 314 -11.28 5.91 6.46
C LEU A 314 -12.54 5.30 5.81
N ALA A 315 -12.68 5.47 4.50
CA ALA A 315 -13.61 4.67 3.71
C ALA A 315 -13.02 3.27 3.45
N LEU A 316 -11.72 3.20 3.20
CA LEU A 316 -11.05 1.97 2.78
C LEU A 316 -9.65 1.84 3.37
N ASN A 317 -9.32 0.66 3.91
CA ASN A 317 -7.99 0.28 4.38
C ASN A 317 -7.53 -0.99 3.65
N VAL A 318 -6.41 -0.91 2.92
CA VAL A 318 -5.93 -1.97 2.03
C VAL A 318 -4.50 -2.38 2.39
N ALA A 319 -4.35 -3.59 2.91
CA ALA A 319 -3.08 -4.24 3.21
C ALA A 319 -2.98 -5.61 2.52
N SER A 320 -3.24 -5.64 1.24
CA SER A 320 -3.48 -6.82 0.41
C SER A 320 -2.64 -6.75 -0.86
N ASP A 321 -2.01 -7.86 -1.23
CA ASP A 321 -1.22 -7.97 -2.45
C ASP A 321 -2.11 -8.31 -3.65
N HIS A 322 -1.73 -7.82 -4.85
CA HIS A 322 -2.48 -8.04 -6.09
C HIS A 322 -3.95 -7.59 -5.99
N THR A 323 -4.17 -6.44 -5.38
CA THR A 323 -5.51 -5.88 -5.17
C THR A 323 -5.91 -4.94 -6.30
N VAL A 324 -7.16 -5.05 -6.74
CA VAL A 324 -7.70 -4.23 -7.83
C VAL A 324 -9.02 -3.57 -7.43
N PHE A 325 -9.11 -2.26 -7.71
CA PHE A 325 -10.35 -1.48 -7.69
C PHE A 325 -10.63 -0.94 -9.08
N TYR A 326 -11.70 -1.40 -9.72
CA TYR A 326 -12.06 -1.05 -11.09
C TYR A 326 -13.45 -0.45 -11.15
N ARG A 327 -13.57 0.77 -11.69
CA ARG A 327 -14.82 1.53 -11.76
C ARG A 327 -15.53 1.62 -10.40
N CYS A 328 -14.74 1.92 -9.37
CA CYS A 328 -15.22 2.09 -7.99
C CYS A 328 -15.36 3.57 -7.63
N SER A 329 -16.03 3.85 -6.51
CA SER A 329 -15.96 5.12 -5.81
C SER A 329 -15.45 4.92 -4.39
N ILE A 330 -14.49 5.76 -3.96
CA ILE A 330 -13.93 5.75 -2.61
C ILE A 330 -14.11 7.15 -2.07
N ALA A 331 -15.02 7.35 -1.12
CA ALA A 331 -15.42 8.68 -0.72
C ALA A 331 -15.36 8.90 0.79
N GLY A 332 -14.71 9.98 1.18
CA GLY A 332 -14.57 10.45 2.55
C GLY A 332 -14.11 11.90 2.57
N TYR A 333 -13.39 12.28 3.61
CA TYR A 333 -12.76 13.57 3.79
C TYR A 333 -11.28 13.40 4.12
N GLN A 334 -10.87 13.58 5.38
CA GLN A 334 -9.49 13.35 5.79
C GLN A 334 -9.21 11.83 5.83
N ASP A 335 -8.06 11.42 5.28
CA ASP A 335 -7.57 10.02 5.34
C ASP A 335 -8.54 9.01 4.69
N THR A 336 -9.11 9.32 3.52
CA THR A 336 -10.16 8.50 2.90
C THR A 336 -9.70 7.09 2.53
N LEU A 337 -8.55 6.97 1.84
CA LEU A 337 -7.97 5.72 1.36
C LEU A 337 -6.62 5.45 2.02
N TYR A 338 -6.57 4.46 2.90
CA TYR A 338 -5.32 3.93 3.45
C TYR A 338 -4.79 2.81 2.55
N ALA A 339 -3.98 3.17 1.55
CA ALA A 339 -3.21 2.24 0.74
C ALA A 339 -1.98 1.79 1.56
N LEU A 340 -2.20 0.92 2.58
CA LEU A 340 -1.25 0.64 3.65
C LEU A 340 0.02 -0.04 3.15
N ALA A 341 -0.09 -1.12 2.39
CA ALA A 341 1.08 -1.90 1.96
C ALA A 341 0.76 -2.77 0.74
N LEU A 342 1.82 -3.33 0.12
CA LEU A 342 1.76 -4.30 -0.97
C LEU A 342 1.37 -3.68 -2.32
N ARG A 343 1.07 -4.51 -3.36
CA ARG A 343 0.77 -4.01 -4.71
C ARG A 343 -0.72 -3.80 -4.88
N GLN A 344 -1.09 -2.60 -5.32
CA GLN A 344 -2.48 -2.19 -5.50
C GLN A 344 -2.65 -1.48 -6.84
N PHE A 345 -3.74 -1.74 -7.52
CA PHE A 345 -4.09 -1.12 -8.79
C PHE A 345 -5.51 -0.56 -8.74
N TYR A 346 -5.62 0.73 -9.07
CA TYR A 346 -6.88 1.48 -9.13
C TYR A 346 -7.09 1.95 -10.56
N ARG A 347 -8.20 1.55 -11.19
CA ARG A 347 -8.51 1.90 -12.57
C ARG A 347 -9.92 2.48 -12.69
N ASP A 348 -10.06 3.60 -13.40
CA ASP A 348 -11.35 4.26 -13.64
C ASP A 348 -12.15 4.51 -12.35
N THR A 349 -11.44 4.75 -11.24
CA THR A 349 -11.99 4.87 -9.89
C THR A 349 -12.00 6.34 -9.45
N ASP A 350 -13.13 6.78 -8.88
CA ASP A 350 -13.26 8.13 -8.35
C ASP A 350 -12.93 8.14 -6.87
N ILE A 351 -11.99 8.99 -6.46
CA ILE A 351 -11.52 9.08 -5.08
C ILE A 351 -11.73 10.50 -4.58
N TYR A 352 -12.49 10.64 -3.51
CA TYR A 352 -12.92 11.91 -2.93
C TYR A 352 -12.28 12.12 -1.57
N GLY A 353 -11.75 13.32 -1.32
CA GLY A 353 -11.25 13.64 0.00
C GLY A 353 -10.69 15.03 0.15
N THR A 354 -10.04 15.25 1.30
CA THR A 354 -9.45 16.53 1.69
C THR A 354 -7.96 16.41 1.95
N ILE A 355 -7.56 16.30 3.22
CA ILE A 355 -6.15 16.16 3.57
C ILE A 355 -5.79 14.67 3.61
N ASP A 356 -4.65 14.32 2.97
CA ASP A 356 -4.06 12.98 2.94
C ASP A 356 -5.04 11.89 2.46
N PHE A 357 -5.92 12.24 1.51
CA PHE A 357 -7.01 11.32 1.19
C PHE A 357 -6.57 10.07 0.41
N ILE A 358 -5.30 9.99 -0.01
CA ILE A 358 -4.60 8.78 -0.45
C ILE A 358 -3.30 8.69 0.35
N PHE A 359 -3.24 7.82 1.34
CA PHE A 359 -2.07 7.73 2.20
C PHE A 359 -1.66 6.28 2.48
N GLY A 360 -0.46 6.08 3.03
CA GLY A 360 0.08 4.76 3.32
C GLY A 360 1.41 4.47 2.62
N ASN A 361 1.80 3.20 2.56
CA ASN A 361 3.09 2.77 2.02
C ASN A 361 2.97 1.58 1.05
N ALA A 362 1.88 1.52 0.29
CA ALA A 362 1.73 0.56 -0.80
C ALA A 362 2.60 0.91 -2.02
N ALA A 363 2.88 -0.06 -2.86
CA ALA A 363 3.22 0.16 -4.26
C ALA A 363 1.90 0.25 -5.04
N ALA A 364 1.38 1.45 -5.22
CA ALA A 364 0.05 1.67 -5.80
C ALA A 364 0.11 2.49 -7.09
N VAL A 365 -0.59 2.01 -8.12
CA VAL A 365 -0.81 2.76 -9.36
C VAL A 365 -2.29 3.12 -9.46
N PHE A 366 -2.53 4.40 -9.65
CA PHE A 366 -3.84 4.99 -9.95
C PHE A 366 -3.83 5.37 -11.43
N GLN A 367 -4.60 4.65 -12.24
CA GLN A 367 -4.62 4.87 -13.68
C GLN A 367 -6.02 5.26 -14.16
N ASN A 368 -6.14 6.36 -14.89
CA ASN A 368 -7.40 6.96 -15.35
C ASN A 368 -8.37 7.28 -14.20
N CYS A 369 -7.87 7.53 -13.00
CA CYS A 369 -8.71 7.83 -11.84
C CYS A 369 -9.12 9.30 -11.81
N TYR A 370 -10.29 9.57 -11.20
CA TYR A 370 -10.72 10.93 -10.92
C TYR A 370 -10.49 11.24 -9.43
N LEU A 371 -9.53 12.12 -9.15
CA LEU A 371 -9.17 12.54 -7.79
C LEU A 371 -9.87 13.86 -7.49
N VAL A 372 -10.89 13.79 -6.65
CA VAL A 372 -11.83 14.87 -6.41
C VAL A 372 -11.55 15.53 -5.06
N LEU A 373 -11.07 16.76 -5.12
CA LEU A 373 -10.84 17.58 -3.94
C LEU A 373 -12.17 18.08 -3.38
N ARG A 374 -12.39 17.86 -2.10
CA ARG A 374 -13.56 18.33 -1.36
C ARG A 374 -13.23 19.56 -0.53
N ARG A 375 -14.25 20.26 -0.03
CA ARG A 375 -14.05 21.40 0.85
C ARG A 375 -13.43 20.96 2.18
N PRO A 376 -12.19 21.43 2.52
CA PRO A 376 -11.53 21.03 3.76
C PRO A 376 -12.13 21.71 4.99
N LYS A 377 -11.98 21.09 6.17
CA LYS A 377 -12.21 21.73 7.48
C LYS A 377 -11.09 22.73 7.80
N GLY A 378 -9.85 22.37 7.46
CA GLY A 378 -8.65 23.16 7.70
C GLY A 378 -8.34 24.16 6.58
N SER A 379 -7.09 24.58 6.50
CA SER A 379 -6.63 25.62 5.56
C SER A 379 -6.22 25.07 4.18
N TYR A 380 -6.05 23.76 4.00
CA TYR A 380 -5.59 23.18 2.75
C TYR A 380 -6.00 21.72 2.53
N ASN A 381 -5.87 21.27 1.30
CA ASN A 381 -5.97 19.86 0.88
C ASN A 381 -4.60 19.32 0.52
N ALA A 382 -4.38 18.01 0.74
CA ALA A 382 -3.25 17.25 0.21
C ALA A 382 -3.77 15.92 -0.35
N ILE A 383 -3.45 15.63 -1.61
CA ILE A 383 -3.94 14.39 -2.26
C ILE A 383 -3.23 13.19 -1.67
N THR A 384 -1.89 13.20 -1.70
CA THR A 384 -1.08 12.04 -1.29
C THR A 384 -0.26 12.31 -0.04
N ALA A 385 -0.15 11.28 0.83
CA ALA A 385 0.76 11.25 1.97
C ALA A 385 1.44 9.88 2.03
N ASN A 386 2.54 9.73 1.31
CA ASN A 386 3.24 8.44 1.28
C ASN A 386 4.14 8.25 2.50
N GLY A 387 4.05 7.06 3.10
CA GLY A 387 4.69 6.67 4.34
C GLY A 387 5.96 5.82 4.19
N ARG A 388 6.72 5.93 3.11
CA ARG A 388 7.94 5.15 2.88
C ARG A 388 9.05 5.54 3.85
N THR A 389 9.54 4.54 4.61
CA THR A 389 10.52 4.72 5.69
C THR A 389 11.91 4.19 5.36
N ASP A 390 12.04 3.40 4.28
CA ASP A 390 13.30 2.78 3.89
C ASP A 390 13.57 2.95 2.38
N PRO A 391 14.78 3.36 1.97
CA PRO A 391 15.11 3.57 0.55
C PRO A 391 15.10 2.27 -0.26
N GLY A 392 15.18 1.08 0.35
CA GLY A 392 15.09 -0.22 -0.31
C GLY A 392 13.66 -0.63 -0.70
N GLN A 393 12.64 -0.04 -0.08
CA GLN A 393 11.24 -0.35 -0.42
C GLN A 393 10.90 0.10 -1.85
N ASN A 394 10.20 -0.75 -2.60
CA ASN A 394 9.70 -0.43 -3.94
C ASN A 394 8.38 0.35 -3.92
N THR A 395 7.93 0.81 -2.76
CA THR A 395 6.66 1.47 -2.50
C THR A 395 6.62 2.93 -2.97
N GLY A 396 5.41 3.46 -3.10
CA GLY A 396 5.11 4.84 -3.52
C GLY A 396 3.77 4.89 -4.24
N PHE A 397 3.35 6.09 -4.60
CA PHE A 397 2.12 6.33 -5.35
C PHE A 397 2.44 6.85 -6.75
N SER A 398 1.89 6.17 -7.78
CA SER A 398 1.97 6.60 -9.17
C SER A 398 0.56 6.97 -9.63
N LEU A 399 0.35 8.25 -9.96
CA LEU A 399 -0.89 8.80 -10.48
C LEU A 399 -0.71 9.01 -11.99
N GLN A 400 -1.18 8.06 -12.78
CA GLN A 400 -1.00 8.06 -14.23
C GLN A 400 -2.31 8.34 -14.94
N ASN A 401 -2.31 9.32 -15.87
CA ASN A 401 -3.46 9.66 -16.70
C ASN A 401 -4.72 9.98 -15.87
N CYS A 402 -4.53 10.55 -14.67
CA CYS A 402 -5.60 10.91 -13.76
C CYS A 402 -6.17 12.30 -14.08
N LYS A 403 -7.43 12.53 -13.67
CA LYS A 403 -8.02 13.85 -13.58
C LYS A 403 -8.00 14.29 -12.12
N ILE A 404 -7.41 15.46 -11.85
CA ILE A 404 -7.34 16.08 -10.52
C ILE A 404 -8.12 17.39 -10.58
N ALA A 405 -9.21 17.49 -9.82
CA ALA A 405 -10.05 18.69 -9.87
C ALA A 405 -10.87 18.90 -8.59
N ALA A 406 -11.31 20.14 -8.42
CA ALA A 406 -12.24 20.51 -7.35
C ALA A 406 -13.62 19.88 -7.56
N GLY A 407 -14.17 19.26 -6.52
CA GLY A 407 -15.55 18.78 -6.48
C GLY A 407 -16.56 19.94 -6.38
N SER A 408 -17.84 19.62 -6.56
CA SER A 408 -18.93 20.61 -6.58
C SER A 408 -19.06 21.41 -5.27
N ASP A 409 -18.73 20.81 -4.13
CA ASP A 409 -18.75 21.45 -2.81
C ASP A 409 -17.54 22.37 -2.57
N TYR A 410 -16.45 22.15 -3.32
CA TYR A 410 -15.20 22.89 -3.17
C TYR A 410 -15.00 23.95 -4.26
N ALA A 411 -15.38 23.67 -5.49
CA ALA A 411 -15.15 24.56 -6.64
C ALA A 411 -15.59 26.03 -6.43
N PRO A 412 -16.75 26.34 -5.81
CA PRO A 412 -17.16 27.75 -5.59
C PRO A 412 -16.27 28.50 -4.60
N VAL A 413 -15.53 27.78 -3.75
CA VAL A 413 -14.75 28.37 -2.64
C VAL A 413 -13.26 28.03 -2.71
N LYS A 414 -12.79 27.35 -3.76
CA LYS A 414 -11.41 26.88 -3.89
C LYS A 414 -10.34 27.97 -3.74
N HIS A 415 -10.66 29.21 -4.13
CA HIS A 415 -9.78 30.37 -3.99
C HIS A 415 -9.46 30.76 -2.53
N LYS A 416 -10.22 30.23 -1.56
CA LYS A 416 -10.01 30.48 -0.12
C LYS A 416 -9.05 29.47 0.53
N TYR A 417 -8.65 28.45 -0.19
CA TYR A 417 -7.85 27.34 0.32
C TYR A 417 -6.72 27.00 -0.65
N ASN A 418 -5.66 26.40 -0.14
CA ASN A 418 -4.63 25.80 -0.98
C ASN A 418 -4.92 24.31 -1.16
N SER A 419 -4.54 23.76 -2.31
CA SER A 419 -4.53 22.31 -2.52
C SER A 419 -3.18 21.89 -3.11
N TYR A 420 -2.70 20.73 -2.69
CA TYR A 420 -1.40 20.22 -3.05
C TYR A 420 -1.51 18.78 -3.59
N LEU A 421 -0.60 18.39 -4.47
CA LEU A 421 -0.46 17.04 -4.99
C LEU A 421 -0.08 16.03 -3.89
N GLY A 422 0.58 16.54 -2.83
CA GLY A 422 0.87 15.74 -1.66
C GLY A 422 1.88 16.36 -0.71
N ARG A 423 2.16 15.59 0.34
CA ARG A 423 3.14 15.93 1.38
C ARG A 423 3.89 14.68 1.89
N PRO A 424 5.13 14.80 2.38
CA PRO A 424 5.92 13.64 2.79
C PRO A 424 5.57 13.21 4.22
N TRP A 425 4.77 12.14 4.39
CA TRP A 425 4.47 11.62 5.72
C TRP A 425 5.69 11.02 6.42
N LYS A 426 6.60 10.39 5.65
CA LYS A 426 7.85 9.81 6.18
C LYS A 426 9.05 10.19 5.32
N GLN A 427 10.25 9.96 5.86
CA GLN A 427 11.52 10.44 5.34
C GLN A 427 11.80 10.13 3.86
N TYR A 428 11.41 8.95 3.38
CA TYR A 428 11.65 8.50 2.00
C TYR A 428 10.39 8.50 1.15
N SER A 429 9.40 9.32 1.53
CA SER A 429 8.12 9.46 0.82
C SER A 429 8.30 9.54 -0.69
N ARG A 430 7.47 8.82 -1.46
CA ARG A 430 7.55 8.79 -2.92
C ARG A 430 6.19 8.92 -3.57
N ALA A 431 6.04 9.91 -4.44
CA ALA A 431 4.85 10.13 -5.24
C ALA A 431 5.23 10.65 -6.63
N VAL A 432 4.59 10.12 -7.66
CA VAL A 432 4.81 10.54 -9.06
C VAL A 432 3.46 10.82 -9.70
N VAL A 433 3.31 12.02 -10.26
CA VAL A 433 2.12 12.43 -11.01
C VAL A 433 2.53 12.57 -12.46
N MET A 434 1.93 11.77 -13.34
CA MET A 434 2.33 11.73 -14.74
C MET A 434 1.14 11.64 -15.70
N GLN A 435 1.26 12.33 -16.86
CA GLN A 435 0.27 12.34 -17.93
C GLN A 435 -1.15 12.72 -17.45
N SER A 436 -1.24 13.45 -16.33
CA SER A 436 -2.49 13.75 -15.63
C SER A 436 -2.97 15.17 -15.94
N SER A 437 -4.30 15.35 -15.93
CA SER A 437 -4.93 16.66 -16.05
C SER A 437 -5.12 17.27 -14.67
N ILE A 438 -4.51 18.43 -14.42
CA ILE A 438 -4.50 19.11 -13.12
C ILE A 438 -5.21 20.46 -13.28
N ASP A 439 -6.28 20.67 -12.51
CA ASP A 439 -7.01 21.94 -12.56
C ASP A 439 -6.31 23.04 -11.73
N ASP A 440 -6.84 24.25 -11.81
CA ASP A 440 -6.31 25.43 -11.13
C ASP A 440 -6.53 25.46 -9.61
N SER A 441 -7.12 24.42 -9.02
CA SER A 441 -7.22 24.29 -7.55
C SER A 441 -5.88 23.92 -6.92
N ILE A 442 -4.96 23.35 -7.69
CA ILE A 442 -3.63 22.99 -7.19
C ILE A 442 -2.72 24.21 -7.14
N SER A 443 -2.16 24.47 -5.95
CA SER A 443 -1.19 25.55 -5.72
C SER A 443 0.00 25.46 -6.68
N SER A 444 0.52 26.60 -7.11
CA SER A 444 1.71 26.66 -7.99
C SER A 444 2.95 25.99 -7.38
N SER A 445 3.07 25.93 -6.03
CA SER A 445 4.12 25.17 -5.33
C SER A 445 3.97 23.66 -5.48
N GLY A 446 2.78 23.17 -5.81
CA GLY A 446 2.45 21.76 -6.08
C GLY A 446 2.46 20.84 -4.87
N TRP A 447 3.42 21.00 -3.98
CA TRP A 447 3.68 20.14 -2.83
C TRP A 447 3.82 20.96 -1.56
N VAL A 448 3.59 20.37 -0.38
CA VAL A 448 3.68 21.03 0.90
C VAL A 448 4.47 20.19 1.90
N GLU A 449 5.17 20.83 2.83
CA GLU A 449 5.91 20.13 3.89
C GLU A 449 5.00 19.42 4.88
N TRP A 450 5.51 18.36 5.45
CA TRP A 450 4.89 17.75 6.63
C TRP A 450 5.32 18.52 7.88
N PRO A 451 4.41 18.97 8.74
CA PRO A 451 4.77 19.71 9.94
C PRO A 451 5.74 18.94 10.84
N GLY A 452 6.83 19.58 11.22
CA GLY A 452 7.88 18.97 12.06
C GLY A 452 8.84 18.00 11.37
N ALA A 453 8.70 17.77 10.05
CA ALA A 453 9.54 16.85 9.29
C ALA A 453 10.79 17.53 8.70
N GLY A 454 11.57 18.19 9.52
CA GLY A 454 12.81 18.83 9.08
C GLY A 454 13.77 17.85 8.37
N GLY A 455 14.13 18.14 7.11
CA GLY A 455 15.08 17.35 6.33
C GLY A 455 14.48 16.30 5.38
N TYR A 456 13.18 15.99 5.41
CA TYR A 456 12.55 15.04 4.47
C TYR A 456 12.67 15.50 3.01
N ALA A 457 12.71 16.80 2.76
CA ALA A 457 12.92 17.40 1.46
C ALA A 457 14.18 16.90 0.71
N LYS A 458 15.19 16.40 1.44
CA LYS A 458 16.45 15.86 0.88
C LYS A 458 16.35 14.38 0.49
N THR A 459 15.44 13.62 1.08
CA THR A 459 15.39 12.15 0.97
C THR A 459 14.13 11.63 0.31
N LEU A 460 13.06 12.44 0.23
CA LEU A 460 11.85 12.11 -0.52
C LEU A 460 12.14 12.03 -2.03
N TYR A 461 11.22 11.44 -2.77
CA TYR A 461 11.21 11.44 -4.23
C TYR A 461 9.81 11.81 -4.74
N PHE A 462 9.60 13.09 -5.02
CA PHE A 462 8.39 13.59 -5.67
C PHE A 462 8.70 13.98 -7.10
N ALA A 463 7.86 13.53 -8.05
CA ALA A 463 8.14 13.77 -9.46
C ALA A 463 6.88 14.07 -10.26
N GLU A 464 7.06 14.85 -11.33
CA GLU A 464 6.03 15.18 -12.29
C GLU A 464 6.52 14.91 -13.72
N TYR A 465 5.61 14.36 -14.59
CA TYR A 465 5.92 14.07 -15.98
C TYR A 465 4.71 14.32 -16.89
N ALA A 466 4.87 15.15 -17.93
CA ALA A 466 3.91 15.35 -19.01
C ALA A 466 2.46 15.63 -18.52
N ASN A 467 2.29 16.30 -17.38
CA ASN A 467 0.98 16.73 -16.89
C ASN A 467 0.47 17.91 -17.72
N VAL A 468 -0.86 18.02 -17.82
CA VAL A 468 -1.55 19.07 -18.58
C VAL A 468 -2.57 19.80 -17.70
N GLY A 469 -3.07 20.93 -18.18
CA GLY A 469 -4.05 21.74 -17.46
C GLY A 469 -3.45 22.92 -16.69
N PRO A 470 -4.29 23.82 -16.18
CA PRO A 470 -3.84 25.09 -15.58
C PRO A 470 -3.01 24.91 -14.29
N GLY A 471 -3.18 23.80 -13.57
CA GLY A 471 -2.38 23.47 -12.38
C GLY A 471 -1.09 22.71 -12.67
N ALA A 472 -0.77 22.40 -13.93
CA ALA A 472 0.35 21.54 -14.29
C ALA A 472 1.71 22.26 -14.45
N ALA A 473 1.73 23.59 -14.44
CA ALA A 473 2.97 24.37 -14.62
C ALA A 473 3.96 24.08 -13.48
N THR A 474 5.21 23.71 -13.82
CA THR A 474 6.21 23.28 -12.84
C THR A 474 7.23 24.36 -12.46
N SER A 475 7.22 25.54 -13.09
CA SER A 475 8.18 26.64 -12.86
C SER A 475 8.22 27.11 -11.41
N ASN A 476 7.07 27.15 -10.76
CA ASN A 476 6.90 27.64 -9.37
C ASN A 476 6.78 26.51 -8.34
N ARG A 477 7.04 25.26 -8.72
CA ARG A 477 7.06 24.12 -7.78
C ARG A 477 8.11 24.33 -6.70
N VAL A 478 7.93 23.63 -5.58
CA VAL A 478 8.90 23.57 -4.48
C VAL A 478 10.32 23.31 -5.00
N LYS A 479 11.32 23.95 -4.39
CA LYS A 479 12.73 23.81 -4.77
C LYS A 479 13.46 22.78 -3.89
N TRP A 480 12.77 21.69 -3.54
CA TRP A 480 13.36 20.64 -2.71
C TRP A 480 14.32 19.77 -3.52
N PRO A 481 15.46 19.32 -2.92
CA PRO A 481 16.36 18.38 -3.60
C PRO A 481 15.69 17.08 -4.05
N GLY A 482 14.64 16.65 -3.38
CA GLY A 482 13.87 15.44 -3.72
C GLY A 482 12.73 15.67 -4.70
N PHE A 483 12.47 16.90 -5.17
CA PHE A 483 11.49 17.18 -6.22
C PHE A 483 12.14 17.14 -7.60
N HIS A 484 11.49 16.50 -8.57
CA HIS A 484 12.01 16.29 -9.91
C HIS A 484 10.94 16.50 -10.99
N VAL A 485 11.31 17.18 -12.07
CA VAL A 485 10.59 17.09 -13.36
C VAL A 485 11.37 16.07 -14.20
N ILE A 486 10.72 14.94 -14.52
CA ILE A 486 11.41 13.77 -15.09
C ILE A 486 11.09 13.56 -16.57
N GLY A 487 11.98 12.88 -17.29
CA GLY A 487 11.77 12.44 -18.66
C GLY A 487 11.09 11.06 -18.78
N PRO A 488 10.78 10.62 -20.00
CA PRO A 488 10.10 9.34 -20.23
C PRO A 488 10.92 8.12 -19.79
N ASP A 489 12.23 8.18 -19.86
CA ASP A 489 13.19 7.15 -19.42
C ASP A 489 13.12 6.87 -17.91
N VAL A 490 12.73 7.86 -17.12
CA VAL A 490 12.51 7.73 -15.68
C VAL A 490 11.04 7.45 -15.39
N ALA A 491 10.10 8.13 -16.06
CA ALA A 491 8.65 7.97 -15.87
C ALA A 491 8.19 6.52 -16.12
N VAL A 492 8.78 5.85 -17.12
CA VAL A 492 8.46 4.43 -17.44
C VAL A 492 8.66 3.49 -16.24
N LYS A 493 9.52 3.82 -15.28
CA LYS A 493 9.75 3.02 -14.06
C LYS A 493 8.55 3.04 -13.10
N PHE A 494 7.63 4.00 -13.27
CA PHE A 494 6.44 4.18 -12.44
C PHE A 494 5.15 3.75 -13.14
N THR A 495 5.24 3.11 -14.30
CA THR A 495 4.11 2.52 -15.03
C THR A 495 3.63 1.22 -14.39
N VAL A 496 2.44 0.78 -14.75
CA VAL A 496 1.84 -0.47 -14.26
C VAL A 496 2.78 -1.66 -14.44
N ALA A 497 3.40 -1.80 -15.62
CA ALA A 497 4.30 -2.91 -15.89
C ALA A 497 5.53 -2.94 -14.98
N ASN A 498 6.14 -1.78 -14.73
CA ASN A 498 7.44 -1.71 -14.05
C ASN A 498 7.32 -1.46 -12.56
N PHE A 499 6.34 -0.67 -12.11
CA PHE A 499 6.24 -0.25 -10.72
C PHE A 499 5.61 -1.31 -9.82
N ILE A 500 4.56 -1.96 -10.32
CA ILE A 500 3.83 -3.01 -9.58
C ILE A 500 3.94 -4.39 -10.24
N ALA A 501 4.83 -4.56 -11.22
CA ALA A 501 4.95 -5.77 -12.03
C ALA A 501 3.58 -6.21 -12.61
N GLY A 502 2.73 -5.24 -13.00
CA GLY A 502 1.31 -5.47 -13.29
C GLY A 502 1.06 -6.47 -14.43
N THR A 503 1.95 -6.53 -15.42
CA THR A 503 1.85 -7.49 -16.54
C THR A 503 1.93 -8.97 -16.09
N SER A 504 2.47 -9.24 -14.90
CA SER A 504 2.58 -10.61 -14.39
C SER A 504 1.31 -11.11 -13.70
N TRP A 505 0.45 -10.21 -13.18
CA TRP A 505 -0.69 -10.61 -12.36
C TRP A 505 -2.04 -9.99 -12.78
N LEU A 506 -2.08 -8.75 -13.30
CA LEU A 506 -3.32 -8.09 -13.72
C LEU A 506 -4.07 -8.85 -14.82
N PRO A 507 -3.42 -9.49 -15.80
CA PRO A 507 -4.13 -10.26 -16.83
C PRO A 507 -5.09 -11.30 -16.26
N SER A 508 -4.75 -11.91 -15.12
CA SER A 508 -5.60 -12.92 -14.47
C SER A 508 -6.86 -12.32 -13.81
N THR A 509 -6.90 -11.01 -13.60
CA THR A 509 -8.05 -10.31 -13.00
C THR A 509 -9.14 -9.97 -14.03
N GLY A 510 -8.77 -9.93 -15.31
CA GLY A 510 -9.64 -9.50 -16.40
C GLY A 510 -9.90 -7.98 -16.44
N VAL A 511 -9.19 -7.19 -15.64
CA VAL A 511 -9.28 -5.72 -15.66
C VAL A 511 -8.33 -5.17 -16.70
N ILE A 512 -8.82 -4.20 -17.50
CA ILE A 512 -8.01 -3.52 -18.53
C ILE A 512 -6.98 -2.60 -17.87
N PHE A 513 -5.80 -2.51 -18.46
CA PHE A 513 -4.73 -1.61 -18.00
C PHE A 513 -3.78 -1.24 -19.15
N ASP A 514 -3.14 -0.09 -19.02
CA ASP A 514 -2.04 0.30 -19.88
C ASP A 514 -0.72 -0.02 -19.15
N GLY A 515 0.11 -0.86 -19.76
CA GLY A 515 1.35 -1.32 -19.12
C GLY A 515 2.47 -0.29 -19.13
N GLY A 516 2.46 0.63 -20.12
CA GLY A 516 3.49 1.63 -20.41
C GLY A 516 3.08 3.07 -20.09
N LEU A 517 3.76 4.03 -20.79
CA LEU A 517 3.45 5.46 -20.77
C LEU A 517 2.39 5.79 -21.80
#